data_26f7f977372a787a96a826bce9e1d873
#
_entry.id   26f7f977372a787a96a826bce9e1d873
#
_cell.length_a   1.000
_cell.length_b   1.000
_cell.length_c   1.000
_cell.angle_alpha   90.00
_cell.angle_beta   90.00
_cell.angle_gamma   90.00
#
_symmetry.space_group_name_H-M   'P 1'
#
loop_
_entity.id
_entity.type
_entity.pdbx_description
1 polymer ?
#
loop_
_entity_poly.entity_id
_entity_poly.type
_entity_poly.pdbx_seq_one_letter_code
_entity_poly.pdbx_strand_id
1 'polypeptide(L)'
;MSSPLETNPIVMSTANIGASTRRSAFVLAIRRAVRPARLLHAAKTAIAATIAWLLGGLLPGELSDYAYYAPLGALISMAPTLMDSVRSSIQTVVGLALGVLVAWGLIAIAAPPVIAVPVAILVGTVLAGLTVLGPGKDYIPIAALFVLIIGGANANDFSIGYVAQMGLGMVIGIAVNLVVMPPLRVDDSAIALSALRRTGARTLDAMAEALSSGGDGSDWERELLTYESRLAEAATAVRGARDSRRANPRARWMNYDVDEDLDDLATLRRARVHLEAMGAVLRGSEHEKPLGEIAGAETLAPAAELLGGLGRLMERWNEERAGAPTPEDGDATEARDPADVERELRERTESREAQPLVSALAVAAGRMREDLEERRSSRVAEQKRSTTRDGRSGR
;
A
#
# COMPACT_ATOMS: atom_id res chain seq x y z
N MET A 1 63.81 -12.85 29.25
CA MET A 1 62.58 -12.44 29.95
C MET A 1 61.59 -11.96 28.88
N SER A 2 60.69 -12.83 28.45
CA SER A 2 59.76 -12.65 27.34
C SER A 2 58.38 -12.38 27.94
N SER A 3 57.81 -11.21 27.60
CA SER A 3 56.48 -10.81 28.04
C SER A 3 55.42 -11.43 27.07
N PRO A 4 54.28 -11.97 27.53
CA PRO A 4 53.25 -12.50 26.66
C PRO A 4 52.35 -11.37 26.15
N LEU A 5 52.02 -11.45 24.87
CA LEU A 5 51.04 -10.57 24.17
C LEU A 5 49.61 -10.81 24.73
N GLU A 6 49.06 -9.80 25.36
CA GLU A 6 47.63 -9.74 25.73
C GLU A 6 46.77 -9.70 24.48
N THR A 7 46.04 -10.75 24.23
CA THR A 7 44.99 -10.83 23.21
C THR A 7 43.78 -10.00 23.64
N ASN A 8 43.49 -8.95 22.94
CA ASN A 8 42.43 -7.99 23.18
C ASN A 8 41.03 -8.64 22.98
N PRO A 9 40.14 -8.73 23.97
CA PRO A 9 38.83 -9.40 23.86
C PRO A 9 37.76 -8.65 23.06
N ILE A 10 38.09 -7.47 22.56
CA ILE A 10 37.11 -6.60 21.85
C ILE A 10 36.82 -7.08 20.42
N VAL A 11 37.71 -7.83 19.77
CA VAL A 11 37.55 -8.27 18.38
C VAL A 11 36.61 -9.46 18.24
N MET A 12 36.34 -10.24 19.28
CA MET A 12 35.41 -11.38 19.21
C MET A 12 33.94 -11.03 19.38
N SER A 13 33.60 -9.84 19.90
CA SER A 13 32.20 -9.43 20.14
C SER A 13 31.47 -8.94 18.88
N THR A 14 32.18 -8.34 17.93
CA THR A 14 31.54 -7.78 16.73
C THR A 14 31.18 -8.84 15.68
N ALA A 15 31.87 -9.96 15.63
CA ALA A 15 31.56 -11.05 14.69
C ALA A 15 30.27 -11.81 15.05
N ASN A 16 29.93 -11.88 16.33
CA ASN A 16 28.74 -12.60 16.80
C ASN A 16 27.43 -11.80 16.67
N ILE A 17 27.51 -10.46 16.71
CA ILE A 17 26.35 -9.57 16.50
C ILE A 17 25.90 -9.62 15.04
N GLY A 18 26.82 -9.67 14.09
CA GLY A 18 26.52 -9.76 12.65
C GLY A 18 25.88 -11.10 12.23
N ALA A 19 26.22 -12.20 12.89
CA ALA A 19 25.67 -13.51 12.58
C ALA A 19 24.25 -13.71 13.14
N SER A 20 23.96 -13.16 14.31
CA SER A 20 22.60 -13.20 14.90
C SER A 20 21.61 -12.33 14.13
N THR A 21 22.04 -11.15 13.67
CA THR A 21 21.22 -10.24 12.87
C THR A 21 20.90 -10.82 11.49
N ARG A 22 21.86 -11.50 10.85
CA ARG A 22 21.65 -12.19 9.56
C ARG A 22 20.72 -13.39 9.70
N ARG A 23 20.83 -14.18 10.78
CA ARG A 23 19.90 -15.30 11.05
C ARG A 23 18.49 -14.81 11.33
N SER A 24 18.34 -13.74 12.10
CA SER A 24 17.02 -13.12 12.37
C SER A 24 16.38 -12.56 11.10
N ALA A 25 17.16 -11.89 10.24
CA ALA A 25 16.70 -11.39 8.95
C ALA A 25 16.28 -12.53 8.01
N PHE A 26 17.04 -13.64 7.98
CA PHE A 26 16.73 -14.82 7.18
C PHE A 26 15.46 -15.54 7.65
N VAL A 27 15.29 -15.73 8.97
CA VAL A 27 14.07 -16.33 9.55
C VAL A 27 12.86 -15.45 9.31
N LEU A 28 12.99 -14.12 9.42
CA LEU A 28 11.92 -13.17 9.08
C LEU A 28 11.59 -13.20 7.58
N ALA A 29 12.57 -13.33 6.70
CA ALA A 29 12.37 -13.49 5.27
C ALA A 29 11.61 -14.78 4.93
N ILE A 30 11.98 -15.90 5.55
CA ILE A 30 11.26 -17.18 5.40
C ILE A 30 9.83 -17.08 5.93
N ARG A 31 9.62 -16.52 7.11
CA ARG A 31 8.27 -16.32 7.67
C ARG A 31 7.41 -15.42 6.78
N ARG A 32 8.00 -14.41 6.14
CA ARG A 32 7.31 -13.57 5.13
C ARG A 32 7.02 -14.34 3.84
N ALA A 33 7.91 -15.24 3.42
CA ALA A 33 7.72 -16.06 2.23
C ALA A 33 6.61 -17.12 2.41
N VAL A 34 6.47 -17.68 3.62
CA VAL A 34 5.50 -18.75 3.95
C VAL A 34 4.15 -18.19 4.48
N ARG A 35 3.85 -16.92 4.24
CA ARG A 35 2.53 -16.37 4.61
C ARG A 35 1.41 -17.09 3.84
N PRO A 36 0.26 -17.44 4.47
CA PRO A 36 -0.83 -18.18 3.84
C PRO A 36 -1.29 -17.59 2.51
N ALA A 37 -1.36 -16.27 2.40
CA ALA A 37 -1.71 -15.58 1.17
C ALA A 37 -0.71 -15.81 0.02
N ARG A 38 0.60 -15.90 0.31
CA ARG A 38 1.63 -16.23 -0.70
C ARG A 38 1.56 -17.69 -1.12
N LEU A 39 1.33 -18.59 -0.17
CA LEU A 39 1.19 -20.03 -0.48
C LEU A 39 -0.04 -20.27 -1.36
N LEU A 40 -1.17 -19.63 -1.04
CA LEU A 40 -2.37 -19.70 -1.88
C LEU A 40 -2.11 -19.15 -3.29
N HIS A 41 -1.40 -18.03 -3.40
CA HIS A 41 -1.04 -17.47 -4.70
C HIS A 41 -0.12 -18.41 -5.48
N ALA A 42 0.88 -18.99 -4.84
CA ALA A 42 1.78 -19.97 -5.47
C ALA A 42 1.03 -21.22 -5.92
N ALA A 43 0.14 -21.78 -5.08
CA ALA A 43 -0.64 -22.95 -5.39
C ALA A 43 -1.56 -22.72 -6.61
N LYS A 44 -2.31 -21.61 -6.64
CA LYS A 44 -3.16 -21.32 -7.81
C LYS A 44 -2.36 -21.02 -9.07
N THR A 45 -1.17 -20.42 -8.95
CA THR A 45 -0.27 -20.20 -10.08
C THR A 45 0.23 -21.55 -10.65
N ALA A 46 0.60 -22.47 -9.77
CA ALA A 46 1.00 -23.83 -10.18
C ALA A 46 -0.15 -24.57 -10.89
N ILE A 47 -1.36 -24.50 -10.35
CA ILE A 47 -2.55 -25.08 -10.96
C ILE A 47 -2.81 -24.47 -12.35
N ALA A 48 -2.77 -23.13 -12.46
CA ALA A 48 -2.97 -22.44 -13.74
C ALA A 48 -1.92 -22.85 -14.78
N ALA A 49 -0.65 -22.92 -14.39
CA ALA A 49 0.45 -23.33 -15.27
C ALA A 49 0.29 -24.80 -15.72
N THR A 50 -0.14 -25.70 -14.82
CA THR A 50 -0.39 -27.10 -15.16
C THR A 50 -1.54 -27.23 -16.16
N ILE A 51 -2.67 -26.54 -15.90
CA ILE A 51 -3.81 -26.53 -16.83
C ILE A 51 -3.42 -25.97 -18.18
N ALA A 52 -2.65 -24.87 -18.20
CA ALA A 52 -2.17 -24.24 -19.41
C ALA A 52 -1.29 -25.20 -20.24
N TRP A 53 -0.39 -25.93 -19.58
CA TRP A 53 0.45 -26.94 -20.27
C TRP A 53 -0.36 -28.06 -20.87
N LEU A 54 -1.30 -28.63 -20.11
CA LEU A 54 -2.16 -29.70 -20.60
C LEU A 54 -3.02 -29.26 -21.78
N LEU A 55 -3.66 -28.07 -21.67
CA LEU A 55 -4.48 -27.56 -22.79
C LEU A 55 -3.65 -27.11 -23.98
N GLY A 56 -2.45 -26.54 -23.73
CA GLY A 56 -1.51 -26.21 -24.80
C GLY A 56 -1.08 -27.40 -25.64
N GLY A 57 -0.90 -28.56 -25.00
CA GLY A 57 -0.58 -29.82 -25.70
C GLY A 57 -1.75 -30.43 -26.47
N LEU A 58 -2.99 -29.98 -26.26
CA LEU A 58 -4.18 -30.42 -26.99
C LEU A 58 -4.48 -29.56 -28.23
N LEU A 59 -3.73 -28.48 -28.46
CA LEU A 59 -3.92 -27.65 -29.65
C LEU A 59 -3.56 -28.43 -30.94
N PRO A 60 -4.32 -28.23 -32.04
CA PRO A 60 -4.09 -28.97 -33.26
C PRO A 60 -2.83 -28.50 -33.97
N GLY A 61 -2.19 -29.45 -34.71
CA GLY A 61 -1.06 -29.21 -35.59
C GLY A 61 0.21 -28.80 -34.83
N GLU A 62 1.04 -28.00 -35.49
CA GLU A 62 2.35 -27.55 -34.98
C GLU A 62 2.26 -26.65 -33.72
N LEU A 63 1.06 -26.18 -33.39
CA LEU A 63 0.88 -25.37 -32.16
C LEU A 63 1.18 -26.16 -30.89
N SER A 64 0.92 -27.47 -30.89
CA SER A 64 1.23 -28.34 -29.73
C SER A 64 2.72 -28.45 -29.43
N ASP A 65 3.58 -28.28 -30.43
CA ASP A 65 5.03 -28.36 -30.26
C ASP A 65 5.59 -27.24 -29.39
N TYR A 66 4.83 -26.15 -29.29
CA TYR A 66 5.15 -24.98 -28.49
C TYR A 66 4.42 -24.94 -27.16
N ALA A 67 3.78 -26.03 -26.71
CA ALA A 67 2.95 -26.10 -25.50
C ALA A 67 3.66 -25.64 -24.21
N TYR A 68 4.99 -25.74 -24.18
CA TYR A 68 5.81 -25.30 -23.03
C TYR A 68 5.79 -23.75 -22.78
N TYR A 69 5.29 -22.95 -23.74
CA TYR A 69 5.10 -21.54 -23.55
C TYR A 69 3.79 -21.19 -22.83
N ALA A 70 2.78 -22.06 -22.85
CA ALA A 70 1.51 -21.81 -22.18
C ALA A 70 1.66 -21.66 -20.64
N PRO A 71 2.43 -22.48 -19.92
CA PRO A 71 2.72 -22.25 -18.50
C PRO A 71 3.35 -20.90 -18.20
N LEU A 72 4.24 -20.40 -19.09
CA LEU A 72 4.85 -19.10 -18.93
C LEU A 72 3.80 -17.98 -19.06
N GLY A 73 2.90 -18.08 -20.03
CA GLY A 73 1.77 -17.16 -20.17
C GLY A 73 0.89 -17.14 -18.92
N ALA A 74 0.55 -18.32 -18.39
CA ALA A 74 -0.21 -18.43 -17.15
C ALA A 74 0.52 -17.78 -15.96
N LEU A 75 1.82 -18.05 -15.81
CA LEU A 75 2.64 -17.46 -14.74
C LEU A 75 2.65 -15.92 -14.79
N ILE A 76 2.83 -15.34 -15.96
CA ILE A 76 2.90 -13.88 -16.17
C ILE A 76 1.56 -13.21 -15.89
N SER A 77 0.44 -13.88 -16.24
CA SER A 77 -0.90 -13.34 -16.03
C SER A 77 -1.37 -13.42 -14.57
N MET A 78 -0.69 -14.17 -13.69
CA MET A 78 -1.08 -14.33 -12.30
C MET A 78 -0.63 -13.14 -11.46
N ALA A 79 -1.41 -12.06 -11.49
CA ALA A 79 -1.22 -10.89 -10.65
C ALA A 79 -2.08 -10.96 -9.37
N PRO A 80 -1.79 -10.11 -8.35
CA PRO A 80 -2.54 -10.07 -7.10
C PRO A 80 -4.02 -9.72 -7.26
N THR A 81 -4.36 -8.90 -8.28
CA THR A 81 -5.75 -8.55 -8.59
C THR A 81 -6.12 -9.02 -10.01
N LEU A 82 -7.42 -9.24 -10.26
CA LEU A 82 -7.89 -9.61 -11.58
C LEU A 82 -7.62 -8.51 -12.63
N MET A 83 -7.79 -7.25 -12.25
CA MET A 83 -7.55 -6.11 -13.15
C MET A 83 -6.07 -6.01 -13.52
N ASP A 84 -5.16 -6.21 -12.55
CA ASP A 84 -3.72 -6.25 -12.81
C ASP A 84 -3.36 -7.44 -13.72
N SER A 85 -4.02 -8.60 -13.53
CA SER A 85 -3.84 -9.77 -14.41
C SER A 85 -4.22 -9.46 -15.84
N VAL A 86 -5.38 -8.86 -16.09
CA VAL A 86 -5.83 -8.49 -17.43
C VAL A 86 -4.92 -7.44 -18.04
N ARG A 87 -4.61 -6.38 -17.29
CA ARG A 87 -3.74 -5.30 -17.77
C ARG A 87 -2.34 -5.79 -18.11
N SER A 88 -1.74 -6.57 -17.22
CA SER A 88 -0.41 -7.15 -17.43
C SER A 88 -0.40 -8.08 -18.65
N SER A 89 -1.43 -8.91 -18.83
CA SER A 89 -1.55 -9.81 -19.97
C SER A 89 -1.64 -9.04 -21.29
N ILE A 90 -2.49 -8.00 -21.37
CA ILE A 90 -2.59 -7.18 -22.59
C ILE A 90 -1.24 -6.52 -22.90
N GLN A 91 -0.60 -5.92 -21.90
CA GLN A 91 0.69 -5.27 -22.07
C GLN A 91 1.78 -6.26 -22.51
N THR A 92 1.75 -7.50 -21.99
CA THR A 92 2.71 -8.55 -22.38
C THR A 92 2.45 -9.01 -23.81
N VAL A 93 1.20 -9.22 -24.23
CA VAL A 93 0.89 -9.58 -25.63
C VAL A 93 1.38 -8.50 -26.59
N VAL A 94 1.17 -7.22 -26.26
CA VAL A 94 1.68 -6.10 -27.08
C VAL A 94 3.21 -6.11 -27.11
N GLY A 95 3.87 -6.35 -25.96
CA GLY A 95 5.33 -6.48 -25.92
C GLY A 95 5.86 -7.64 -26.78
N LEU A 96 5.22 -8.82 -26.70
CA LEU A 96 5.54 -9.97 -27.54
C LEU A 96 5.39 -9.66 -29.03
N ALA A 97 4.25 -9.04 -29.41
CA ALA A 97 3.98 -8.69 -30.81
C ALA A 97 5.03 -7.70 -31.35
N LEU A 98 5.41 -6.70 -30.58
CA LEU A 98 6.48 -5.77 -30.95
C LEU A 98 7.82 -6.46 -31.10
N GLY A 99 8.16 -7.39 -30.21
CA GLY A 99 9.39 -8.18 -30.31
C GLY A 99 9.42 -9.06 -31.55
N VAL A 100 8.29 -9.73 -31.88
CA VAL A 100 8.12 -10.50 -33.12
C VAL A 100 8.30 -9.61 -34.35
N LEU A 101 7.70 -8.41 -34.37
CA LEU A 101 7.86 -7.46 -35.47
C LEU A 101 9.30 -7.01 -35.66
N VAL A 102 10.04 -6.76 -34.58
CA VAL A 102 11.48 -6.44 -34.66
C VAL A 102 12.25 -7.60 -35.29
N ALA A 103 11.99 -8.83 -34.88
CA ALA A 103 12.64 -10.02 -35.45
C ALA A 103 12.32 -10.18 -36.93
N TRP A 104 11.06 -10.05 -37.34
CA TRP A 104 10.64 -10.16 -38.75
C TRP A 104 11.27 -9.05 -39.61
N GLY A 105 11.40 -7.84 -39.09
CA GLY A 105 12.11 -6.75 -39.78
C GLY A 105 13.56 -7.13 -40.12
N LEU A 106 14.27 -7.74 -39.15
CA LEU A 106 15.65 -8.19 -39.34
C LEU A 106 15.78 -9.41 -40.28
N ILE A 107 14.82 -10.33 -40.23
CA ILE A 107 14.75 -11.46 -41.15
C ILE A 107 14.47 -10.98 -42.59
N ALA A 108 13.55 -10.01 -42.75
CA ALA A 108 13.18 -9.49 -44.07
C ALA A 108 14.36 -8.82 -44.81
N ILE A 109 15.29 -8.22 -44.06
CA ILE A 109 16.54 -7.67 -44.68
C ILE A 109 17.67 -8.68 -44.75
N ALA A 110 17.38 -9.97 -44.54
CA ALA A 110 18.34 -11.08 -44.55
C ALA A 110 19.61 -10.77 -43.68
N ALA A 111 19.44 -10.13 -42.53
CA ALA A 111 20.56 -9.80 -41.67
C ALA A 111 21.24 -11.07 -41.12
N PRO A 112 22.56 -11.19 -41.19
CA PRO A 112 23.27 -12.34 -40.62
C PRO A 112 23.01 -12.41 -39.10
N PRO A 113 22.88 -13.61 -38.50
CA PRO A 113 22.56 -13.78 -37.08
C PRO A 113 23.48 -13.03 -36.13
N VAL A 114 24.78 -12.90 -36.46
CA VAL A 114 25.79 -12.17 -35.71
C VAL A 114 25.47 -10.67 -35.59
N ILE A 115 24.73 -10.11 -36.56
CA ILE A 115 24.30 -8.69 -36.56
C ILE A 115 22.86 -8.60 -36.08
N ALA A 116 22.00 -9.53 -36.53
CA ALA A 116 20.57 -9.48 -36.18
C ALA A 116 20.32 -9.57 -34.67
N VAL A 117 21.03 -10.44 -33.95
CA VAL A 117 20.85 -10.63 -32.51
C VAL A 117 21.20 -9.35 -31.70
N PRO A 118 22.39 -8.74 -31.83
CA PRO A 118 22.71 -7.49 -31.11
C PRO A 118 21.77 -6.34 -31.48
N VAL A 119 21.39 -6.22 -32.75
CA VAL A 119 20.46 -5.17 -33.22
C VAL A 119 19.08 -5.37 -32.64
N ALA A 120 18.57 -6.62 -32.58
CA ALA A 120 17.29 -6.94 -31.96
C ALA A 120 17.25 -6.57 -30.48
N ILE A 121 18.32 -6.89 -29.74
CA ILE A 121 18.47 -6.52 -28.34
C ILE A 121 18.51 -4.99 -28.17
N LEU A 122 19.29 -4.31 -28.99
CA LEU A 122 19.41 -2.85 -28.95
C LEU A 122 18.05 -2.18 -29.19
N VAL A 123 17.41 -2.50 -30.32
CA VAL A 123 16.10 -1.95 -30.70
C VAL A 123 15.04 -2.34 -29.69
N GLY A 124 14.99 -3.60 -29.26
CA GLY A 124 14.06 -4.08 -28.26
C GLY A 124 14.22 -3.36 -26.91
N THR A 125 15.46 -3.12 -26.48
CA THR A 125 15.73 -2.40 -25.22
C THR A 125 15.37 -0.92 -25.32
N VAL A 126 15.61 -0.27 -26.47
CA VAL A 126 15.17 1.11 -26.71
C VAL A 126 13.63 1.20 -26.67
N LEU A 127 12.93 0.28 -27.33
CA LEU A 127 11.46 0.21 -27.29
C LEU A 127 10.94 -0.09 -25.87
N ALA A 128 11.65 -0.89 -25.09
CA ALA A 128 11.35 -1.14 -23.70
C ALA A 128 11.45 0.11 -22.80
N GLY A 129 12.07 1.19 -23.27
CA GLY A 129 12.03 2.52 -22.64
C GLY A 129 10.64 3.16 -22.65
N LEU A 130 9.69 2.67 -23.46
CA LEU A 130 8.32 3.18 -23.50
C LEU A 130 7.55 2.78 -22.22
N THR A 131 7.35 3.74 -21.33
CA THR A 131 6.70 3.52 -20.01
C THR A 131 5.24 3.08 -20.11
N VAL A 132 4.58 3.33 -21.25
CA VAL A 132 3.17 2.97 -21.51
C VAL A 132 2.94 1.47 -21.51
N LEU A 133 3.96 0.67 -21.84
CA LEU A 133 3.89 -0.78 -21.94
C LEU A 133 3.99 -1.53 -20.60
N GLY A 134 4.23 -0.81 -19.49
CA GLY A 134 4.31 -1.41 -18.16
C GLY A 134 5.22 -2.65 -18.12
N PRO A 135 4.78 -3.79 -17.50
CA PRO A 135 5.57 -5.03 -17.46
C PRO A 135 5.81 -5.67 -18.83
N GLY A 136 4.95 -5.40 -19.81
CA GLY A 136 5.07 -5.96 -21.18
C GLY A 136 6.31 -5.51 -21.94
N LYS A 137 6.89 -4.38 -21.60
CA LYS A 137 8.09 -3.80 -22.23
C LYS A 137 9.30 -4.75 -22.20
N ASP A 138 9.46 -5.49 -21.10
CA ASP A 138 10.62 -6.37 -20.89
C ASP A 138 10.57 -7.61 -21.80
N TYR A 139 9.41 -7.91 -22.37
CA TYR A 139 9.21 -9.02 -23.31
C TYR A 139 9.58 -8.66 -24.75
N ILE A 140 9.76 -7.39 -25.10
CA ILE A 140 10.13 -6.97 -26.47
C ILE A 140 11.48 -7.59 -26.90
N PRO A 141 12.60 -7.35 -26.19
CA PRO A 141 13.88 -7.93 -26.56
C PRO A 141 13.90 -9.45 -26.42
N ILE A 142 13.18 -10.01 -25.44
CA ILE A 142 13.11 -11.46 -25.22
C ILE A 142 12.40 -12.14 -26.38
N ALA A 143 11.25 -11.64 -26.84
CA ALA A 143 10.51 -12.19 -27.95
C ALA A 143 11.30 -12.08 -29.27
N ALA A 144 11.92 -10.94 -29.53
CA ALA A 144 12.76 -10.75 -30.70
C ALA A 144 13.92 -11.77 -30.74
N LEU A 145 14.59 -11.96 -29.59
CA LEU A 145 15.67 -12.92 -29.44
C LEU A 145 15.20 -14.35 -29.69
N PHE A 146 14.05 -14.76 -29.12
CA PHE A 146 13.53 -16.12 -29.28
C PHE A 146 13.15 -16.42 -30.72
N VAL A 147 12.50 -15.49 -31.41
CA VAL A 147 12.15 -15.65 -32.84
C VAL A 147 13.39 -15.80 -33.71
N LEU A 148 14.45 -15.01 -33.47
CA LEU A 148 15.68 -15.08 -34.23
C LEU A 148 16.51 -16.33 -33.97
N ILE A 149 16.60 -16.78 -32.69
CA ILE A 149 17.49 -17.90 -32.33
C ILE A 149 16.75 -19.24 -32.45
N ILE A 150 15.54 -19.33 -31.89
CA ILE A 150 14.80 -20.58 -31.83
C ILE A 150 13.97 -20.79 -33.12
N GLY A 151 13.33 -19.72 -33.61
CA GLY A 151 12.54 -19.76 -34.84
C GLY A 151 13.38 -20.07 -36.07
N GLY A 152 14.55 -19.47 -36.17
CA GLY A 152 15.50 -19.77 -37.27
C GLY A 152 14.87 -19.76 -38.64
N ALA A 153 14.95 -20.91 -39.37
CA ALA A 153 14.35 -21.10 -40.68
C ALA A 153 12.80 -21.12 -40.64
N ASN A 154 12.18 -21.48 -39.48
CA ASN A 154 10.74 -21.59 -39.30
C ASN A 154 10.21 -20.46 -38.42
N ALA A 155 10.79 -19.26 -38.54
CA ALA A 155 10.46 -18.12 -37.68
C ALA A 155 8.96 -17.75 -37.71
N ASN A 156 8.24 -17.99 -38.81
CA ASN A 156 6.81 -17.71 -38.91
C ASN A 156 5.99 -18.63 -38.00
N ASP A 157 6.20 -19.96 -38.16
CA ASP A 157 5.44 -20.97 -37.38
C ASP A 157 5.79 -20.87 -35.89
N PHE A 158 7.08 -20.65 -35.60
CA PHE A 158 7.53 -20.35 -34.23
C PHE A 158 6.84 -19.14 -33.64
N SER A 159 6.78 -18.03 -34.38
CA SER A 159 6.18 -16.77 -33.86
C SER A 159 4.69 -16.95 -33.56
N ILE A 160 3.95 -17.63 -34.46
CA ILE A 160 2.53 -17.93 -34.29
C ILE A 160 2.33 -18.87 -33.10
N GLY A 161 3.09 -19.96 -33.01
CA GLY A 161 3.02 -20.91 -31.91
C GLY A 161 3.35 -20.25 -30.54
N TYR A 162 4.40 -19.45 -30.49
CA TYR A 162 4.84 -18.75 -29.31
C TYR A 162 3.77 -17.79 -28.79
N VAL A 163 3.25 -16.90 -29.65
CA VAL A 163 2.24 -15.90 -29.25
C VAL A 163 0.91 -16.58 -28.89
N ALA A 164 0.50 -17.60 -29.66
CA ALA A 164 -0.74 -18.35 -29.42
C ALA A 164 -0.69 -19.10 -28.07
N GLN A 165 0.38 -19.80 -27.78
CA GLN A 165 0.56 -20.56 -26.53
C GLN A 165 0.69 -19.62 -25.31
N MET A 166 1.46 -18.54 -25.44
CA MET A 166 1.53 -17.51 -24.40
C MET A 166 0.15 -16.88 -24.14
N GLY A 167 -0.59 -16.54 -25.20
CA GLY A 167 -1.95 -16.01 -25.11
C GLY A 167 -2.92 -16.99 -24.44
N LEU A 168 -2.89 -18.26 -24.82
CA LEU A 168 -3.67 -19.33 -24.18
C LEU A 168 -3.36 -19.41 -22.67
N GLY A 169 -2.09 -19.44 -22.33
CA GLY A 169 -1.65 -19.46 -20.94
C GLY A 169 -2.16 -18.26 -20.14
N MET A 170 -2.10 -17.07 -20.73
CA MET A 170 -2.63 -15.84 -20.09
C MET A 170 -4.14 -15.92 -19.85
N VAL A 171 -4.91 -16.39 -20.82
CA VAL A 171 -6.36 -16.60 -20.68
C VAL A 171 -6.66 -17.58 -19.56
N ILE A 172 -5.95 -18.70 -19.49
CA ILE A 172 -6.11 -19.71 -18.45
C ILE A 172 -5.73 -19.14 -17.08
N GLY A 173 -4.62 -18.40 -17.00
CA GLY A 173 -4.20 -17.76 -15.76
C GLY A 173 -5.23 -16.74 -15.24
N ILE A 174 -5.80 -15.92 -16.13
CA ILE A 174 -6.90 -15.00 -15.79
C ILE A 174 -8.13 -15.79 -15.34
N ALA A 175 -8.51 -16.86 -16.03
CA ALA A 175 -9.66 -17.68 -15.67
C ALA A 175 -9.49 -18.35 -14.29
N VAL A 176 -8.32 -18.94 -14.03
CA VAL A 176 -8.00 -19.52 -12.71
C VAL A 176 -7.96 -18.43 -11.63
N ASN A 177 -7.41 -17.24 -11.93
CA ASN A 177 -7.41 -16.13 -11.01
C ASN A 177 -8.83 -15.62 -10.71
N LEU A 178 -9.76 -15.72 -11.67
CA LEU A 178 -11.17 -15.39 -11.51
C LEU A 178 -11.93 -16.43 -10.67
N VAL A 179 -11.68 -17.72 -10.89
CA VAL A 179 -12.37 -18.84 -10.22
C VAL A 179 -11.85 -19.00 -8.78
N VAL A 180 -10.53 -19.01 -8.61
CA VAL A 180 -9.86 -19.12 -7.30
C VAL A 180 -9.63 -17.72 -6.75
N MET A 181 -10.71 -16.97 -6.52
CA MET A 181 -10.61 -15.61 -5.98
C MET A 181 -9.97 -15.61 -4.59
N PRO A 182 -8.97 -14.74 -4.37
CA PRO A 182 -8.62 -14.38 -3.00
C PRO A 182 -9.84 -13.71 -2.35
N PRO A 183 -10.01 -13.87 -1.02
CA PRO A 183 -10.99 -13.08 -0.29
C PRO A 183 -10.79 -11.61 -0.66
N LEU A 184 -11.89 -10.89 -0.83
CA LEU A 184 -11.83 -9.45 -1.15
C LEU A 184 -10.90 -8.79 -0.13
N ARG A 185 -9.93 -8.00 -0.60
CA ARG A 185 -8.99 -7.28 0.25
C ARG A 185 -9.64 -6.14 1.05
N VAL A 186 -10.94 -6.24 1.26
CA VAL A 186 -11.74 -5.33 2.09
C VAL A 186 -11.31 -5.38 3.55
N ASP A 187 -11.00 -6.58 4.06
CA ASP A 187 -10.47 -6.72 5.42
C ASP A 187 -9.10 -6.05 5.56
N ASP A 188 -8.28 -6.10 4.51
CA ASP A 188 -6.96 -5.44 4.51
C ASP A 188 -7.08 -3.91 4.60
N SER A 189 -8.07 -3.28 3.93
CA SER A 189 -8.31 -1.83 4.00
C SER A 189 -8.85 -1.41 5.35
N ALA A 190 -9.81 -2.14 5.90
CA ALA A 190 -10.37 -1.89 7.22
C ALA A 190 -9.29 -1.99 8.32
N ILE A 191 -8.45 -3.04 8.28
CA ILE A 191 -7.35 -3.24 9.22
C ILE A 191 -6.31 -2.11 9.10
N ALA A 192 -5.93 -1.72 7.87
CA ALA A 192 -4.95 -0.68 7.65
C ALA A 192 -5.45 0.70 8.10
N LEU A 193 -6.71 1.05 7.82
CA LEU A 193 -7.34 2.29 8.27
C LEU A 193 -7.49 2.32 9.79
N SER A 194 -7.86 1.20 10.42
CA SER A 194 -7.92 1.06 11.88
C SER A 194 -6.55 1.27 12.52
N ALA A 195 -5.50 0.65 11.97
CA ALA A 195 -4.13 0.85 12.44
C ALA A 195 -3.68 2.31 12.32
N LEU A 196 -4.06 2.99 11.23
CA LEU A 196 -3.74 4.39 10.99
C LEU A 196 -4.45 5.31 11.99
N ARG A 197 -5.75 5.10 12.27
CA ARG A 197 -6.51 5.87 13.29
C ARG A 197 -5.89 5.72 14.67
N ARG A 198 -5.58 4.48 15.10
CA ARG A 198 -4.92 4.25 16.39
C ARG A 198 -3.53 4.89 16.48
N THR A 199 -2.78 4.91 15.38
CA THR A 199 -1.47 5.59 15.37
C THR A 199 -1.66 7.10 15.50
N GLY A 200 -2.67 7.69 14.84
CA GLY A 200 -2.99 9.10 15.00
C GLY A 200 -3.40 9.48 16.43
N ALA A 201 -4.22 8.64 17.08
CA ALA A 201 -4.57 8.83 18.48
C ALA A 201 -3.31 8.83 19.38
N ARG A 202 -2.44 7.82 19.23
CA ARG A 202 -1.18 7.76 19.99
C ARG A 202 -0.24 8.93 19.74
N THR A 203 -0.19 9.44 18.50
CA THR A 203 0.60 10.63 18.18
C THR A 203 0.10 11.84 18.98
N LEU A 204 -1.22 12.02 19.04
CA LEU A 204 -1.86 13.10 19.80
C LEU A 204 -1.65 12.95 21.31
N ASP A 205 -1.77 11.74 21.84
CA ASP A 205 -1.52 11.45 23.26
C ASP A 205 -0.06 11.70 23.63
N ALA A 206 0.89 11.29 22.77
CA ALA A 206 2.31 11.56 22.99
C ALA A 206 2.65 13.05 22.91
N MET A 207 1.98 13.80 22.01
CA MET A 207 2.08 15.28 21.98
C MET A 207 1.52 15.92 23.26
N ALA A 208 0.38 15.43 23.77
CA ALA A 208 -0.22 15.88 25.02
C ALA A 208 0.69 15.60 26.22
N GLU A 209 1.29 14.43 26.25
CA GLU A 209 2.25 14.04 27.30
C GLU A 209 3.51 14.91 27.26
N ALA A 210 4.06 15.21 26.09
CA ALA A 210 5.22 16.09 25.93
C ALA A 210 4.94 17.49 26.48
N LEU A 211 3.74 18.04 26.29
CA LEU A 211 3.33 19.34 26.86
C LEU A 211 3.14 19.28 28.38
N SER A 212 2.67 18.14 28.90
CA SER A 212 2.38 18.00 30.35
C SER A 212 3.62 17.71 31.17
N SER A 213 4.55 16.90 30.66
CA SER A 213 5.73 16.40 31.37
C SER A 213 7.02 17.16 31.05
N GLY A 214 7.02 18.02 30.03
CA GLY A 214 8.24 18.67 29.53
C GLY A 214 9.22 17.68 28.89
N GLY A 215 8.71 16.55 28.36
CA GLY A 215 9.52 15.53 27.68
C GLY A 215 10.26 16.06 26.45
N ASP A 216 11.30 15.33 26.02
CA ASP A 216 12.20 15.71 24.91
C ASP A 216 11.56 15.65 23.50
N GLY A 217 10.29 15.33 23.41
CA GLY A 217 9.54 15.28 22.14
C GLY A 217 9.84 14.07 21.26
N SER A 218 10.78 13.21 21.62
CA SER A 218 11.23 12.07 20.78
C SER A 218 10.13 11.02 20.54
N ASP A 219 9.16 10.91 21.43
CA ASP A 219 8.09 9.90 21.36
C ASP A 219 7.02 10.28 20.34
N TRP A 220 6.51 11.51 20.36
CA TRP A 220 5.52 11.93 19.38
C TRP A 220 6.11 12.06 17.97
N GLU A 221 7.40 12.41 17.83
CA GLU A 221 8.07 12.44 16.52
C GLU A 221 8.17 11.04 15.91
N ARG A 222 8.46 10.03 16.72
CA ARG A 222 8.49 8.63 16.30
C ARG A 222 7.12 8.13 15.90
N GLU A 223 6.08 8.48 16.65
CA GLU A 223 4.69 8.12 16.29
C GLU A 223 4.24 8.83 15.02
N LEU A 224 4.63 10.10 14.79
CA LEU A 224 4.34 10.84 13.57
C LEU A 224 4.98 10.18 12.32
N LEU A 225 6.25 9.77 12.40
CA LEU A 225 6.91 9.00 11.34
C LEU A 225 6.21 7.64 11.10
N THR A 226 5.74 7.01 12.17
CA THR A 226 4.96 5.78 12.08
C THR A 226 3.63 6.03 11.39
N TYR A 227 2.98 7.17 11.67
CA TYR A 227 1.73 7.58 11.01
C TYR A 227 1.91 7.72 9.50
N GLU A 228 2.99 8.33 9.04
CA GLU A 228 3.30 8.45 7.60
C GLU A 228 3.45 7.09 6.91
N SER A 229 4.18 6.17 7.55
CA SER A 229 4.32 4.81 7.04
C SER A 229 2.97 4.09 6.95
N ARG A 230 2.14 4.20 7.99
CA ARG A 230 0.79 3.61 8.03
C ARG A 230 -0.15 4.25 7.02
N LEU A 231 -0.01 5.54 6.75
CA LEU A 231 -0.80 6.23 5.73
C LEU A 231 -0.51 5.68 4.32
N ALA A 232 0.76 5.42 4.01
CA ALA A 232 1.15 4.81 2.74
C ALA A 232 0.62 3.36 2.61
N GLU A 233 0.67 2.58 3.69
CA GLU A 233 0.09 1.23 3.75
C GLU A 233 -1.44 1.27 3.54
N ALA A 234 -2.16 2.13 4.25
CA ALA A 234 -3.61 2.29 4.13
C ALA A 234 -4.01 2.75 2.72
N ALA A 235 -3.28 3.71 2.14
CA ALA A 235 -3.52 4.16 0.77
C ALA A 235 -3.35 3.03 -0.27
N THR A 236 -2.44 2.11 -0.03
CA THR A 236 -2.22 0.94 -0.90
C THR A 236 -3.32 -0.10 -0.72
N ALA A 237 -3.74 -0.36 0.51
CA ALA A 237 -4.81 -1.29 0.84
C ALA A 237 -6.16 -0.83 0.27
N VAL A 238 -6.52 0.46 0.43
CA VAL A 238 -7.76 1.04 -0.09
C VAL A 238 -7.79 1.02 -1.62
N ARG A 239 -6.67 1.33 -2.30
CA ARG A 239 -6.58 1.17 -3.76
C ARG A 239 -6.82 -0.29 -4.17
N GLY A 240 -6.19 -1.24 -3.49
CA GLY A 240 -6.38 -2.67 -3.73
C GLY A 240 -7.83 -3.14 -3.54
N ALA A 241 -8.52 -2.63 -2.52
CA ALA A 241 -9.94 -2.89 -2.30
C ALA A 241 -10.82 -2.32 -3.42
N ARG A 242 -10.55 -1.08 -3.87
CA ARG A 242 -11.25 -0.43 -4.99
C ARG A 242 -11.08 -1.19 -6.29
N ASP A 243 -9.86 -1.60 -6.62
CA ASP A 243 -9.56 -2.34 -7.84
C ASP A 243 -10.19 -3.74 -7.79
N SER A 244 -10.17 -4.40 -6.62
CA SER A 244 -10.86 -5.67 -6.41
C SER A 244 -12.37 -5.54 -6.61
N ARG A 245 -13.01 -4.47 -6.13
CA ARG A 245 -14.45 -4.23 -6.32
C ARG A 245 -14.82 -4.03 -7.79
N ARG A 246 -14.02 -3.28 -8.54
CA ARG A 246 -14.27 -3.04 -9.97
C ARG A 246 -14.12 -4.30 -10.83
N ALA A 247 -13.20 -5.16 -10.46
CA ALA A 247 -12.87 -6.37 -11.21
C ALA A 247 -13.69 -7.60 -10.82
N ASN A 248 -14.36 -7.59 -9.66
CA ASN A 248 -15.01 -8.76 -9.10
C ASN A 248 -16.54 -8.69 -9.27
N PRO A 249 -17.18 -9.54 -10.12
CA PRO A 249 -18.63 -9.60 -10.26
C PRO A 249 -19.37 -9.88 -8.93
N ARG A 250 -18.72 -10.63 -8.01
CA ARG A 250 -19.26 -10.93 -6.68
C ARG A 250 -19.28 -9.72 -5.74
N ALA A 251 -18.46 -8.71 -5.98
CA ALA A 251 -18.44 -7.49 -5.16
C ALA A 251 -19.77 -6.73 -5.19
N ARG A 252 -20.61 -6.96 -6.23
CA ARG A 252 -21.96 -6.41 -6.33
C ARG A 252 -22.94 -6.99 -5.28
N TRP A 253 -22.60 -8.15 -4.72
CA TRP A 253 -23.43 -8.88 -3.75
C TRP A 253 -22.96 -8.68 -2.30
N MET A 254 -21.89 -7.95 -2.09
CA MET A 254 -21.34 -7.67 -0.76
C MET A 254 -21.64 -6.23 -0.36
N ASN A 255 -22.22 -6.07 0.83
CA ASN A 255 -22.58 -4.79 1.45
C ASN A 255 -21.34 -4.05 2.01
N TYR A 256 -20.24 -3.97 1.24
CA TYR A 256 -19.05 -3.24 1.65
C TYR A 256 -18.89 -1.98 0.80
N ASP A 257 -18.83 -0.84 1.46
CA ASP A 257 -18.68 0.45 0.80
C ASP A 257 -17.21 0.89 0.75
N VAL A 258 -16.57 0.72 -0.42
CA VAL A 258 -15.20 1.17 -0.67
C VAL A 258 -15.12 2.70 -0.74
N ASP A 259 -16.21 3.37 -1.10
CA ASP A 259 -16.24 4.82 -1.19
C ASP A 259 -16.13 5.42 0.23
N GLU A 260 -16.71 4.74 1.24
CA GLU A 260 -16.54 5.09 2.64
C GLU A 260 -15.07 4.99 3.10
N ASP A 261 -14.33 3.97 2.68
CA ASP A 261 -12.89 3.84 2.97
C ASP A 261 -12.04 4.92 2.29
N LEU A 262 -12.44 5.35 1.09
CA LEU A 262 -11.77 6.44 0.38
C LEU A 262 -11.94 7.77 1.12
N ASP A 263 -13.13 8.04 1.65
CA ASP A 263 -13.42 9.23 2.43
C ASP A 263 -12.69 9.22 3.78
N ASP A 264 -12.67 8.05 4.45
CA ASP A 264 -11.87 7.85 5.67
C ASP A 264 -10.39 8.13 5.40
N LEU A 265 -9.85 7.60 4.31
CA LEU A 265 -8.46 7.83 3.91
C LEU A 265 -8.19 9.31 3.60
N ALA A 266 -9.14 10.00 2.96
CA ALA A 266 -9.01 11.42 2.65
C ALA A 266 -8.98 12.27 3.93
N THR A 267 -9.83 11.97 4.91
CA THR A 267 -9.83 12.62 6.22
C THR A 267 -8.53 12.37 6.98
N LEU A 268 -8.04 11.12 6.99
CA LEU A 268 -6.77 10.78 7.65
C LEU A 268 -5.54 11.43 6.96
N ARG A 269 -5.61 11.70 5.65
CA ARG A 269 -4.60 12.50 4.95
C ARG A 269 -4.59 13.96 5.39
N ARG A 270 -5.76 14.55 5.62
CA ARG A 270 -5.86 15.93 6.18
C ARG A 270 -5.36 15.94 7.60
N ALA A 271 -5.73 14.94 8.41
CA ALA A 271 -5.23 14.79 9.77
C ALA A 271 -3.69 14.79 9.85
N ARG A 272 -2.97 14.17 8.88
CA ARG A 272 -1.51 14.24 8.80
C ARG A 272 -0.99 15.68 8.74
N VAL A 273 -1.62 16.52 7.91
CA VAL A 273 -1.21 17.93 7.78
C VAL A 273 -1.37 18.68 9.11
N HIS A 274 -2.46 18.41 9.82
CA HIS A 274 -2.70 19.03 11.11
C HIS A 274 -1.73 18.51 12.19
N LEU A 275 -1.43 17.22 12.21
CA LEU A 275 -0.41 16.62 13.10
C LEU A 275 0.98 17.23 12.87
N GLU A 276 1.38 17.41 11.59
CA GLU A 276 2.65 18.07 11.25
C GLU A 276 2.67 19.54 11.73
N ALA A 277 1.57 20.27 11.52
CA ALA A 277 1.47 21.66 11.95
C ALA A 277 1.55 21.80 13.49
N MET A 278 0.86 20.91 14.22
CA MET A 278 0.95 20.87 15.68
C MET A 278 2.35 20.48 16.15
N GLY A 279 2.96 19.48 15.51
CA GLY A 279 4.34 19.08 15.80
C GLY A 279 5.37 20.19 15.53
N ALA A 280 5.16 21.01 14.50
CA ALA A 280 6.02 22.17 14.24
C ALA A 280 5.93 23.21 15.38
N VAL A 281 4.73 23.43 15.91
CA VAL A 281 4.53 24.32 17.08
C VAL A 281 5.24 23.79 18.33
N LEU A 282 5.17 22.47 18.56
CA LEU A 282 5.81 21.85 19.72
C LEU A 282 7.33 21.93 19.65
N ARG A 283 7.92 21.76 18.45
CA ARG A 283 9.38 21.85 18.25
C ARG A 283 9.93 23.28 18.33
N GLY A 284 9.12 24.26 17.97
CA GLY A 284 9.60 25.59 17.66
C GLY A 284 10.34 25.66 16.31
N SER A 285 10.87 26.83 15.98
CA SER A 285 11.69 27.07 14.78
C SER A 285 13.08 27.57 15.17
N GLU A 286 13.99 27.74 14.20
CA GLU A 286 15.32 28.34 14.45
C GLU A 286 15.25 29.73 15.11
N HIS A 287 14.12 30.42 14.97
CA HIS A 287 13.90 31.78 15.49
C HIS A 287 12.90 31.83 16.65
N GLU A 288 12.20 30.74 16.91
CA GLU A 288 11.17 30.64 17.94
C GLU A 288 11.46 29.44 18.84
N LYS A 289 11.38 29.66 20.16
CA LYS A 289 11.49 28.55 21.12
C LYS A 289 10.24 27.66 21.06
N PRO A 290 10.38 26.35 21.39
CA PRO A 290 9.24 25.46 21.48
C PRO A 290 8.19 25.98 22.47
N LEU A 291 6.91 25.67 22.22
CA LEU A 291 5.81 26.16 23.09
C LEU A 291 6.02 25.77 24.55
N GLY A 292 6.55 24.58 24.83
CA GLY A 292 6.82 24.09 26.18
C GLY A 292 7.86 24.89 26.96
N GLU A 293 8.72 25.68 26.28
CA GLU A 293 9.72 26.54 26.95
C GLU A 293 9.22 27.97 27.24
N ILE A 294 8.26 28.48 26.47
CA ILE A 294 7.82 29.87 26.53
C ILE A 294 6.43 30.04 27.12
N ALA A 295 5.65 28.97 27.21
CA ALA A 295 4.29 28.99 27.77
C ALA A 295 4.30 28.50 29.22
N GLY A 296 3.54 29.17 30.08
CA GLY A 296 3.30 28.75 31.47
C GLY A 296 2.29 27.57 31.54
N ALA A 297 2.21 26.96 32.73
CA ALA A 297 1.30 25.83 32.99
C ALA A 297 -0.17 26.15 32.67
N GLU A 298 -0.58 27.40 32.79
CA GLU A 298 -1.94 27.89 32.48
C GLU A 298 -2.30 27.72 31.00
N THR A 299 -1.29 27.70 30.11
CA THR A 299 -1.43 27.50 28.66
C THR A 299 -1.16 26.05 28.27
N LEU A 300 -0.15 25.44 28.90
CA LEU A 300 0.26 24.06 28.55
C LEU A 300 -0.78 23.01 28.93
N ALA A 301 -1.45 23.19 30.11
CA ALA A 301 -2.46 22.24 30.57
C ALA A 301 -3.69 22.16 29.62
N PRO A 302 -4.33 23.30 29.25
CA PRO A 302 -5.41 23.26 28.24
C PRO A 302 -4.93 22.76 26.87
N ALA A 303 -3.70 23.08 26.44
CA ALA A 303 -3.15 22.57 25.16
C ALA A 303 -3.01 21.05 25.18
N ALA A 304 -2.48 20.49 26.26
CA ALA A 304 -2.37 19.02 26.43
C ALA A 304 -3.76 18.37 26.50
N GLU A 305 -4.72 18.98 27.21
CA GLU A 305 -6.10 18.49 27.26
C GLU A 305 -6.78 18.50 25.91
N LEU A 306 -6.57 19.52 25.07
CA LEU A 306 -7.07 19.62 23.72
C LEU A 306 -6.53 18.49 22.84
N LEU A 307 -5.21 18.25 22.85
CA LEU A 307 -4.59 17.18 22.07
C LEU A 307 -5.06 15.79 22.51
N GLY A 308 -5.12 15.53 23.81
CA GLY A 308 -5.68 14.28 24.35
C GLY A 308 -7.17 14.11 24.01
N GLY A 309 -7.94 15.20 23.97
CA GLY A 309 -9.33 15.23 23.51
C GLY A 309 -9.48 14.79 22.06
N LEU A 310 -8.60 15.24 21.16
CA LEU A 310 -8.54 14.82 19.76
C LEU A 310 -8.11 13.36 19.64
N GLY A 311 -7.17 12.88 20.45
CA GLY A 311 -6.79 11.48 20.53
C GLY A 311 -7.99 10.58 20.83
N ARG A 312 -8.75 10.93 21.88
CA ARG A 312 -9.99 10.22 22.23
C ARG A 312 -11.05 10.29 21.13
N LEU A 313 -11.18 11.40 20.42
CA LEU A 313 -12.11 11.51 19.29
C LEU A 313 -11.74 10.54 18.16
N MET A 314 -10.45 10.43 17.87
CA MET A 314 -9.94 9.50 16.84
C MET A 314 -10.10 8.03 17.27
N GLU A 315 -9.91 7.70 18.53
CA GLU A 315 -10.16 6.37 19.09
C GLU A 315 -11.65 6.00 19.01
N ARG A 316 -12.56 6.88 19.43
CA ARG A 316 -14.01 6.68 19.28
C ARG A 316 -14.41 6.44 17.82
N TRP A 317 -13.85 7.21 16.89
CA TRP A 317 -14.09 6.95 15.46
C TRP A 317 -13.63 5.54 15.03
N ASN A 318 -12.49 5.08 15.57
CA ASN A 318 -11.99 3.74 15.28
C ASN A 318 -12.91 2.64 15.86
N GLU A 319 -13.42 2.82 17.06
CA GLU A 319 -14.35 1.89 17.70
C GLU A 319 -15.70 1.81 16.96
N GLU A 320 -16.26 2.95 16.57
CA GLU A 320 -17.47 3.04 15.76
C GLU A 320 -17.31 2.31 14.42
N ARG A 321 -16.12 2.40 13.81
CA ARG A 321 -15.81 1.66 12.57
C ARG A 321 -15.66 0.16 12.79
N ALA A 322 -15.27 -0.26 13.96
CA ALA A 322 -15.22 -1.68 14.35
C ALA A 322 -16.59 -2.26 14.72
N GLY A 323 -17.66 -1.46 14.73
CA GLY A 323 -19.01 -1.88 15.10
C GLY A 323 -19.21 -1.98 16.61
N ALA A 324 -18.33 -1.40 17.42
CA ALA A 324 -18.52 -1.30 18.84
C ALA A 324 -19.78 -0.44 19.14
N PRO A 325 -20.62 -0.83 20.11
CA PRO A 325 -21.74 0.00 20.53
C PRO A 325 -21.19 1.36 21.01
N THR A 326 -21.76 2.44 20.49
CA THR A 326 -21.45 3.78 20.98
C THR A 326 -21.82 3.80 22.48
N PRO A 327 -20.90 4.16 23.39
CA PRO A 327 -21.25 4.34 24.79
C PRO A 327 -22.43 5.33 24.85
N GLU A 328 -23.52 4.95 25.51
CA GLU A 328 -24.60 5.88 25.82
C GLU A 328 -23.99 7.04 26.66
N ASP A 329 -24.42 8.28 26.41
CA ASP A 329 -23.86 9.53 26.95
C ASP A 329 -23.72 9.59 28.51
N GLY A 330 -24.04 8.51 29.23
CA GLY A 330 -23.97 8.41 30.68
C GLY A 330 -22.64 7.95 31.27
N ASP A 331 -21.71 7.39 30.46
CA ASP A 331 -20.45 6.81 30.96
C ASP A 331 -19.19 7.57 30.45
N ALA A 332 -19.39 8.70 29.77
CA ALA A 332 -18.33 9.62 29.39
C ALA A 332 -17.87 10.41 30.62
N THR A 333 -17.07 9.77 31.48
CA THR A 333 -16.39 10.38 32.60
C THR A 333 -15.76 11.72 32.18
N GLU A 334 -16.30 12.85 32.70
CA GLU A 334 -15.70 14.16 32.92
C GLU A 334 -14.74 14.78 31.89
N ALA A 335 -14.56 14.19 30.69
CA ALA A 335 -13.69 14.78 29.67
C ALA A 335 -14.41 15.95 29.00
N ARG A 336 -13.84 17.15 29.13
CA ARG A 336 -14.36 18.37 28.48
C ARG A 336 -14.41 18.23 26.97
N ASP A 337 -15.38 18.91 26.35
CA ASP A 337 -15.47 18.99 24.89
C ASP A 337 -14.20 19.68 24.33
N PRO A 338 -13.50 19.08 23.39
CA PRO A 338 -12.34 19.71 22.75
C PRO A 338 -12.64 21.11 22.20
N ALA A 339 -13.88 21.39 21.77
CA ALA A 339 -14.28 22.72 21.30
C ALA A 339 -14.27 23.77 22.39
N ASP A 340 -14.67 23.40 23.60
CA ASP A 340 -14.65 24.31 24.74
C ASP A 340 -13.21 24.54 25.21
N VAL A 341 -12.39 23.52 25.24
CA VAL A 341 -10.97 23.62 25.59
C VAL A 341 -10.21 24.48 24.55
N GLU A 342 -10.52 24.33 23.24
CA GLU A 342 -9.96 25.17 22.20
C GLU A 342 -10.28 26.66 22.42
N ARG A 343 -11.53 26.96 22.78
CA ARG A 343 -11.97 28.31 23.04
C ARG A 343 -11.24 28.90 24.25
N GLU A 344 -11.18 28.15 25.34
CA GLU A 344 -10.47 28.54 26.56
C GLU A 344 -8.98 28.80 26.32
N LEU A 345 -8.34 27.92 25.53
CA LEU A 345 -6.93 28.06 25.16
C LEU A 345 -6.65 29.38 24.44
N ARG A 346 -7.55 29.81 23.57
CA ARG A 346 -7.44 31.08 22.83
C ARG A 346 -7.63 32.32 23.76
N GLU A 347 -8.50 32.20 24.74
CA GLU A 347 -8.82 33.30 25.64
C GLU A 347 -7.75 33.52 26.73
N ARG A 348 -7.08 32.44 27.18
CA ARG A 348 -6.15 32.49 28.33
C ARG A 348 -4.71 32.85 27.99
N THR A 349 -4.36 33.03 26.71
CA THR A 349 -2.97 33.29 26.34
C THR A 349 -2.59 34.74 26.59
N GLU A 350 -1.93 35.03 27.73
CA GLU A 350 -1.45 36.38 28.11
C GLU A 350 -0.03 36.67 27.60
N SER A 351 0.78 35.63 27.33
CA SER A 351 2.16 35.79 26.87
C SER A 351 2.22 36.22 25.41
N ARG A 352 2.82 37.37 25.12
CA ARG A 352 3.03 37.86 23.75
C ARG A 352 3.89 36.95 22.89
N GLU A 353 4.84 36.22 23.48
CA GLU A 353 5.72 35.28 22.77
C GLU A 353 5.01 33.96 22.45
N ALA A 354 4.20 33.45 23.39
CA ALA A 354 3.47 32.19 23.21
C ALA A 354 2.22 32.35 22.32
N GLN A 355 1.63 33.56 22.25
CA GLN A 355 0.36 33.79 21.56
C GLN A 355 0.32 33.32 20.08
N PRO A 356 1.34 33.55 19.22
CA PRO A 356 1.31 33.09 17.86
C PRO A 356 1.31 31.55 17.78
N LEU A 357 2.12 30.85 18.58
CA LEU A 357 2.22 29.43 18.64
C LEU A 357 0.95 28.75 19.15
N VAL A 358 0.38 29.31 20.23
CA VAL A 358 -0.90 28.86 20.77
C VAL A 358 -2.03 29.04 19.78
N SER A 359 -2.07 30.16 19.07
CA SER A 359 -3.05 30.38 18.00
C SER A 359 -2.88 29.38 16.85
N ALA A 360 -1.64 29.09 16.44
CA ALA A 360 -1.34 28.12 15.40
C ALA A 360 -1.76 26.69 15.82
N LEU A 361 -1.45 26.30 17.08
CA LEU A 361 -1.87 25.02 17.65
C LEU A 361 -3.40 24.91 17.68
N ALA A 362 -4.08 25.92 18.23
CA ALA A 362 -5.53 25.95 18.35
C ALA A 362 -6.22 25.88 16.96
N VAL A 363 -5.68 26.58 15.96
CA VAL A 363 -6.20 26.53 14.60
C VAL A 363 -6.00 25.13 13.97
N ALA A 364 -4.82 24.54 14.11
CA ALA A 364 -4.55 23.20 13.57
C ALA A 364 -5.43 22.14 14.25
N ALA A 365 -5.54 22.20 15.57
CA ALA A 365 -6.37 21.30 16.36
C ALA A 365 -7.87 21.46 16.06
N GLY A 366 -8.35 22.71 15.97
CA GLY A 366 -9.73 23.03 15.64
C GLY A 366 -10.13 22.49 14.25
N ARG A 367 -9.29 22.71 13.24
CA ARG A 367 -9.53 22.16 11.89
C ARG A 367 -9.52 20.64 11.87
N MET A 368 -8.61 20.00 12.60
CA MET A 368 -8.59 18.56 12.73
C MET A 368 -9.87 18.03 13.37
N ARG A 369 -10.35 18.69 14.45
CA ARG A 369 -11.62 18.38 15.09
C ARG A 369 -12.79 18.45 14.10
N GLU A 370 -12.89 19.57 13.38
CA GLU A 370 -13.96 19.78 12.38
C GLU A 370 -13.94 18.67 11.30
N ASP A 371 -12.78 18.34 10.74
CA ASP A 371 -12.63 17.27 9.76
C ASP A 371 -13.09 15.90 10.30
N LEU A 372 -12.76 15.59 11.56
CA LEU A 372 -13.13 14.32 12.19
C LEU A 372 -14.64 14.26 12.50
N GLU A 373 -15.21 15.34 13.01
CA GLU A 373 -16.64 15.43 13.35
C GLU A 373 -17.51 15.44 12.10
N GLU A 374 -17.12 16.18 11.05
CA GLU A 374 -17.80 16.17 9.75
C GLU A 374 -17.85 14.76 9.17
N ARG A 375 -16.73 14.05 9.20
CA ARG A 375 -16.66 12.67 8.69
C ARG A 375 -17.56 11.71 9.49
N ARG A 376 -17.56 11.83 10.82
CA ARG A 376 -18.42 11.01 11.68
C ARG A 376 -19.91 11.31 11.44
N SER A 377 -20.30 12.56 11.34
CA SER A 377 -21.68 12.98 11.10
C SER A 377 -22.21 12.56 9.73
N SER A 378 -21.40 12.70 8.68
CA SER A 378 -21.74 12.27 7.32
C SER A 378 -22.04 10.78 7.28
N ARG A 379 -21.23 9.97 7.97
CA ARG A 379 -21.43 8.52 8.08
C ARG A 379 -22.74 8.14 8.74
N VAL A 380 -23.06 8.76 9.88
CA VAL A 380 -24.33 8.49 10.59
C VAL A 380 -25.53 8.81 9.69
N ALA A 381 -25.43 9.88 8.89
CA ALA A 381 -26.47 10.25 7.93
C ALA A 381 -26.60 9.23 6.79
N GLU A 382 -25.50 8.70 6.27
CA GLU A 382 -25.46 7.65 5.24
C GLU A 382 -26.06 6.34 5.74
N GLN A 383 -25.69 5.93 6.94
CA GLN A 383 -26.20 4.69 7.57
C GLN A 383 -27.72 4.77 7.81
N LYS A 384 -28.24 5.91 8.23
CA LYS A 384 -29.69 6.13 8.37
C LYS A 384 -30.43 6.07 7.03
N ARG A 385 -29.82 6.56 5.94
CA ARG A 385 -30.40 6.51 4.59
C ARG A 385 -30.45 5.08 4.04
N SER A 386 -29.41 4.27 4.27
CA SER A 386 -29.36 2.88 3.83
C SER A 386 -30.41 2.01 4.51
N THR A 387 -30.56 2.12 5.84
CA THR A 387 -31.59 1.41 6.59
C THR A 387 -33.02 1.79 6.20
N THR A 388 -33.26 3.06 5.85
CA THR A 388 -34.57 3.53 5.38
C THR A 388 -34.91 3.00 3.98
N ARG A 389 -33.91 2.74 3.15
CA ARG A 389 -34.08 2.24 1.77
C ARG A 389 -34.39 0.74 1.76
N ASP A 390 -33.72 -0.03 2.61
CA ASP A 390 -33.98 -1.48 2.79
C ASP A 390 -35.38 -1.74 3.38
N GLY A 391 -35.85 -0.93 4.31
CA GLY A 391 -37.18 -1.03 4.88
C GLY A 391 -38.33 -0.72 3.91
N ARG A 392 -38.06 -0.03 2.79
CA ARG A 392 -39.03 0.25 1.72
C ARG A 392 -39.07 -0.80 0.60
N SER A 393 -37.99 -1.59 0.46
CA SER A 393 -37.90 -2.66 -0.55
C SER A 393 -38.54 -3.99 -0.09
N GLY A 394 -38.86 -4.10 1.18
CA GLY A 394 -39.44 -5.29 1.80
C GLY A 394 -40.99 -5.24 2.02
N ARG A 395 -41.64 -4.25 1.42
CA ARG A 395 -43.12 -4.16 1.34
C ARG A 395 -43.50 -4.16 -0.17
#